data_ff1f36c978815136def2ee00458f4124
#
_entry.id   ff1f36c978815136def2ee00458f4124
#
_cell.length_a   1.000
_cell.length_b   1.000
_cell.length_c   1.000
_cell.angle_alpha   90.00
_cell.angle_beta   90.00
_cell.angle_gamma   90.00
#
_symmetry.space_group_name_H-M   'P 1'
#
loop_
_entity.id
_entity.type
_entity.pdbx_description
1 polymer ?
#
loop_
_entity_poly.entity_id
_entity_poly.type
_entity_poly.pdbx_seq_one_letter_code
_entity_poly.pdbx_strand_id
1 'polypeptide(L)'
;MNWLQLSDADRDAAVNVAVRQLGFNANVIEKDWWVVMALRALFDSSIKDFASFKGGTSLSKGWGLIERFSEDADIALDKSFWGLSGDTRTQRDRIRKLARSYIREKLTPELDGMLREMGATDFEMRFVEADDSDKDPTVVLVPYRSLYAANPYVPSQVKIEISSRSLKEPRERIRIRPYLAEVLPDDFGDFETEVTAVVPSRTFLEKIFLLHEELCKEHPRSRRITRHLYDIEHLMDTDFGREALADTQLWVDIVKHRAVFNNIRGIDYRTLHPGTIDFIPKGEIRTRWAEDYASMRENFIYGDALSFDELIARLEVLQQRIRKIEIDDPFFT
;
A
#
# COMPACT_ATOMS: atom_id res chain seq x y z
N MET A 1 -23.58 13.17 -6.04
CA MET A 1 -23.02 14.55 -6.24
C MET A 1 -21.49 14.48 -6.17
N ASN A 2 -20.76 15.38 -6.87
CA ASN A 2 -19.29 15.44 -6.74
C ASN A 2 -18.91 16.55 -5.75
N TRP A 3 -18.27 16.17 -4.64
CA TRP A 3 -17.85 17.09 -3.57
C TRP A 3 -16.94 18.24 -4.08
N LEU A 4 -16.04 17.99 -5.05
CA LEU A 4 -15.15 19.01 -5.62
C LEU A 4 -15.88 20.11 -6.39
N GLN A 5 -17.14 19.88 -6.78
CA GLN A 5 -17.95 20.88 -7.52
C GLN A 5 -18.78 21.78 -6.59
N LEU A 6 -18.72 21.53 -5.28
CA LEU A 6 -19.36 22.38 -4.28
C LEU A 6 -18.54 23.62 -3.98
N SER A 7 -19.20 24.64 -3.36
CA SER A 7 -18.47 25.79 -2.82
C SER A 7 -17.52 25.36 -1.69
N ASP A 8 -16.47 26.14 -1.43
CA ASP A 8 -15.55 25.86 -0.32
C ASP A 8 -16.27 25.75 1.02
N ALA A 9 -17.33 26.56 1.24
CA ALA A 9 -18.14 26.51 2.47
C ALA A 9 -18.94 25.21 2.58
N ASP A 10 -19.55 24.73 1.49
CA ASP A 10 -20.31 23.48 1.49
C ASP A 10 -19.37 22.26 1.59
N ARG A 11 -18.20 22.33 0.97
CA ARG A 11 -17.15 21.32 1.10
C ARG A 11 -16.67 21.18 2.54
N ASP A 12 -16.39 22.31 3.20
CA ASP A 12 -16.01 22.34 4.63
C ASP A 12 -17.13 21.82 5.54
N ALA A 13 -18.38 22.21 5.28
CA ALA A 13 -19.53 21.73 6.05
C ALA A 13 -19.65 20.20 5.98
N ALA A 14 -19.52 19.60 4.78
CA ALA A 14 -19.56 18.15 4.60
C ALA A 14 -18.40 17.44 5.34
N VAL A 15 -17.18 17.96 5.20
CA VAL A 15 -16.02 17.42 5.91
C VAL A 15 -16.18 17.51 7.42
N ASN A 16 -16.72 18.61 7.95
CA ASN A 16 -16.96 18.75 9.39
C ASN A 16 -17.99 17.74 9.93
N VAL A 17 -18.96 17.29 9.13
CA VAL A 17 -19.86 16.18 9.50
C VAL A 17 -19.04 14.89 9.64
N ALA A 18 -18.22 14.55 8.66
CA ALA A 18 -17.41 13.34 8.68
C ALA A 18 -16.37 13.35 9.83
N VAL A 19 -15.72 14.49 10.09
CA VAL A 19 -14.81 14.68 11.23
C VAL A 19 -15.52 14.33 12.56
N ARG A 20 -16.75 14.82 12.77
CA ARG A 20 -17.49 14.52 14.01
C ARG A 20 -17.91 13.06 14.14
N GLN A 21 -18.21 12.38 13.02
CA GLN A 21 -18.65 10.98 13.04
C GLN A 21 -17.49 10.00 13.15
N LEU A 22 -16.39 10.27 12.42
CA LEU A 22 -15.29 9.33 12.28
C LEU A 22 -14.11 9.64 13.21
N GLY A 23 -14.04 10.84 13.78
CA GLY A 23 -12.92 11.28 14.63
C GLY A 23 -11.63 11.59 13.86
N PHE A 24 -11.66 11.61 12.54
CA PHE A 24 -10.50 11.91 11.70
C PHE A 24 -10.26 13.41 11.58
N ASN A 25 -9.01 13.80 11.28
CA ASN A 25 -8.69 15.17 10.92
C ASN A 25 -9.31 15.53 9.56
N ALA A 26 -9.68 16.80 9.38
CA ALA A 26 -10.25 17.29 8.14
C ALA A 26 -9.34 17.04 6.91
N ASN A 27 -8.01 17.20 7.06
CA ASN A 27 -7.04 16.86 6.01
C ASN A 27 -7.12 15.40 5.56
N VAL A 28 -7.43 14.46 6.49
CA VAL A 28 -7.58 13.03 6.19
C VAL A 28 -8.83 12.79 5.35
N ILE A 29 -9.97 13.38 5.73
CA ILE A 29 -11.24 13.26 5.00
C ILE A 29 -11.12 13.85 3.59
N GLU A 30 -10.51 15.04 3.48
CA GLU A 30 -10.25 15.68 2.19
C GLU A 30 -9.34 14.82 1.30
N LYS A 31 -8.24 14.32 1.86
CA LYS A 31 -7.28 13.49 1.12
C LYS A 31 -7.88 12.17 0.67
N ASP A 32 -8.71 11.56 1.50
CA ASP A 32 -9.41 10.32 1.17
C ASP A 32 -10.26 10.47 -0.11
N TRP A 33 -10.94 11.61 -0.29
CA TRP A 33 -11.67 11.89 -1.53
C TRP A 33 -10.74 11.88 -2.74
N TRP A 34 -9.61 12.56 -2.64
CA TRP A 34 -8.62 12.61 -3.72
C TRP A 34 -7.98 11.25 -4.02
N VAL A 35 -7.74 10.44 -3.00
CA VAL A 35 -7.24 9.06 -3.17
C VAL A 35 -8.25 8.21 -3.95
N VAL A 36 -9.53 8.26 -3.59
CA VAL A 36 -10.57 7.48 -4.30
C VAL A 36 -10.75 7.99 -5.72
N MET A 37 -10.68 9.30 -5.97
CA MET A 37 -10.68 9.85 -7.34
C MET A 37 -9.49 9.37 -8.16
N ALA A 38 -8.29 9.39 -7.59
CA ALA A 38 -7.09 8.91 -8.27
C ALA A 38 -7.18 7.42 -8.60
N LEU A 39 -7.71 6.61 -7.66
CA LEU A 39 -7.96 5.19 -7.90
C LEU A 39 -9.02 4.97 -9.00
N ARG A 40 -10.10 5.75 -9.00
CA ARG A 40 -11.10 5.69 -10.07
C ARG A 40 -10.47 5.98 -11.44
N ALA A 41 -9.69 7.05 -11.56
CA ALA A 41 -8.96 7.36 -12.79
C ALA A 41 -8.04 6.20 -13.21
N LEU A 42 -7.28 5.62 -12.27
CA LEU A 42 -6.38 4.49 -12.55
C LEU A 42 -7.12 3.25 -13.06
N PHE A 43 -8.23 2.88 -12.43
CA PHE A 43 -9.00 1.69 -12.78
C PHE A 43 -10.01 1.90 -13.91
N ASP A 44 -10.16 3.11 -14.42
CA ASP A 44 -10.85 3.43 -15.67
C ASP A 44 -9.88 3.68 -16.84
N SER A 45 -8.56 3.81 -16.56
CA SER A 45 -7.52 4.13 -17.54
C SER A 45 -7.12 2.94 -18.43
N SER A 46 -6.21 3.21 -19.35
CA SER A 46 -5.63 2.22 -20.28
C SER A 46 -4.93 1.02 -19.61
N ILE A 47 -4.56 1.13 -18.31
CA ILE A 47 -3.93 0.03 -17.54
C ILE A 47 -4.91 -0.78 -16.70
N LYS A 48 -6.21 -0.50 -16.70
CA LYS A 48 -7.21 -1.07 -15.79
C LYS A 48 -7.18 -2.60 -15.69
N ASP A 49 -7.03 -3.30 -16.80
CA ASP A 49 -7.03 -4.77 -16.85
C ASP A 49 -5.71 -5.40 -16.34
N PHE A 50 -4.68 -4.58 -16.24
CA PHE A 50 -3.32 -4.98 -15.84
C PHE A 50 -2.91 -4.42 -14.47
N ALA A 51 -3.68 -3.49 -13.92
CA ALA A 51 -3.44 -2.88 -12.63
C ALA A 51 -4.03 -3.71 -11.49
N SER A 52 -3.35 -3.71 -10.35
CA SER A 52 -3.89 -4.25 -9.09
C SER A 52 -3.53 -3.32 -7.94
N PHE A 53 -4.53 -2.89 -7.18
CA PHE A 53 -4.40 -2.08 -5.99
C PHE A 53 -3.86 -2.92 -4.84
N LYS A 54 -2.88 -2.41 -4.10
CA LYS A 54 -2.24 -3.14 -3.01
C LYS A 54 -1.83 -2.23 -1.85
N GLY A 55 -1.10 -2.77 -0.91
CA GLY A 55 -0.48 -2.00 0.17
C GLY A 55 -1.43 -1.66 1.31
N GLY A 56 -1.02 -0.68 2.12
CA GLY A 56 -1.76 -0.29 3.33
C GLY A 56 -3.11 0.31 3.03
N THR A 57 -3.20 1.14 1.99
CA THR A 57 -4.47 1.80 1.60
C THR A 57 -5.49 0.78 1.07
N SER A 58 -5.02 -0.27 0.38
CA SER A 58 -5.88 -1.39 0.01
C SER A 58 -6.42 -2.12 1.25
N LEU A 59 -5.58 -2.39 2.26
CA LEU A 59 -6.00 -3.05 3.50
C LEU A 59 -7.01 -2.23 4.31
N SER A 60 -6.81 -0.90 4.41
CA SER A 60 -7.72 -0.02 5.17
C SER A 60 -8.99 0.29 4.40
N LYS A 61 -8.86 0.79 3.16
CA LYS A 61 -9.98 1.33 2.39
C LYS A 61 -10.74 0.26 1.61
N GLY A 62 -10.01 -0.73 1.09
CA GLY A 62 -10.60 -1.78 0.29
C GLY A 62 -11.15 -2.95 1.11
N TRP A 63 -10.38 -3.40 2.09
CA TRP A 63 -10.69 -4.59 2.87
C TRP A 63 -11.20 -4.31 4.30
N GLY A 64 -11.06 -3.08 4.81
CA GLY A 64 -11.49 -2.72 6.16
C GLY A 64 -10.78 -3.48 7.28
N LEU A 65 -9.53 -3.89 7.06
CA LEU A 65 -8.79 -4.79 7.94
C LEU A 65 -7.84 -4.08 8.90
N ILE A 66 -7.57 -2.81 8.68
CA ILE A 66 -6.69 -1.99 9.54
C ILE A 66 -7.29 -0.61 9.78
N GLU A 67 -7.14 -0.10 11.00
CA GLU A 67 -7.67 1.18 11.46
C GLU A 67 -6.57 2.24 11.58
N ARG A 68 -5.69 2.29 10.60
CA ARG A 68 -4.68 3.33 10.48
C ARG A 68 -4.76 4.05 9.14
N PHE A 69 -4.42 5.33 9.16
CA PHE A 69 -4.37 6.11 7.93
C PHE A 69 -3.28 5.59 6.99
N SER A 70 -3.66 5.42 5.75
CA SER A 70 -2.77 5.09 4.65
C SER A 70 -3.18 5.94 3.44
N GLU A 71 -2.21 6.61 2.85
CA GLU A 71 -2.43 7.74 1.95
C GLU A 71 -1.92 7.53 0.53
N ASP A 72 -1.11 6.47 0.33
CA ASP A 72 -0.48 6.18 -0.94
C ASP A 72 -1.36 5.23 -1.76
N ALA A 73 -1.45 5.45 -3.07
CA ALA A 73 -2.07 4.52 -4.01
C ALA A 73 -0.99 3.59 -4.59
N ASP A 74 -0.80 2.43 -3.95
CA ASP A 74 0.16 1.42 -4.38
C ASP A 74 -0.44 0.53 -5.48
N ILE A 75 0.13 0.54 -6.68
CA ILE A 75 -0.34 -0.19 -7.85
C ILE A 75 0.71 -1.20 -8.33
N ALA A 76 0.30 -2.45 -8.47
CA ALA A 76 1.05 -3.45 -9.21
C ALA A 76 0.60 -3.42 -10.67
N LEU A 77 1.52 -3.13 -11.59
CA LEU A 77 1.28 -3.18 -13.02
C LEU A 77 1.87 -4.47 -13.60
N ASP A 78 0.99 -5.31 -14.15
CA ASP A 78 1.38 -6.60 -14.68
C ASP A 78 2.34 -6.46 -15.89
N LYS A 79 3.43 -7.19 -15.84
CA LYS A 79 4.41 -7.29 -16.91
C LYS A 79 3.83 -7.76 -18.26
N SER A 80 2.72 -8.50 -18.25
CA SER A 80 2.04 -8.93 -19.46
C SER A 80 1.48 -7.77 -20.30
N PHE A 81 1.29 -6.59 -19.70
CA PHE A 81 0.98 -5.35 -20.42
C PHE A 81 2.04 -5.06 -21.53
N TRP A 82 3.28 -5.47 -21.31
CA TRP A 82 4.38 -5.30 -22.27
C TRP A 82 4.59 -6.51 -23.18
N GLY A 83 3.83 -7.60 -23.01
CA GLY A 83 4.03 -8.86 -23.70
C GLY A 83 5.38 -9.54 -23.35
N LEU A 84 5.92 -9.28 -22.14
CA LEU A 84 7.21 -9.82 -21.68
C LEU A 84 7.01 -10.68 -20.43
N SER A 85 7.77 -11.80 -20.34
CA SER A 85 7.70 -12.70 -19.18
C SER A 85 8.50 -12.19 -17.95
N GLY A 86 9.58 -11.44 -18.21
CA GLY A 86 10.48 -10.96 -17.15
C GLY A 86 11.45 -12.02 -16.62
N ASP A 87 11.59 -13.17 -17.31
CA ASP A 87 12.39 -14.31 -16.83
C ASP A 87 13.89 -13.98 -16.79
N THR A 88 14.36 -13.18 -17.74
CA THR A 88 15.77 -12.76 -17.77
C THR A 88 15.97 -11.36 -17.18
N ARG A 89 17.18 -11.08 -16.69
CA ARG A 89 17.56 -9.75 -16.21
C ARG A 89 17.32 -8.68 -17.29
N THR A 90 17.69 -8.96 -18.52
CA THR A 90 17.50 -8.04 -19.66
C THR A 90 16.02 -7.71 -19.89
N GLN A 91 15.13 -8.72 -19.80
CA GLN A 91 13.68 -8.49 -19.90
C GLN A 91 13.16 -7.65 -18.75
N ARG A 92 13.58 -7.92 -17.50
CA ARG A 92 13.18 -7.12 -16.34
C ARG A 92 13.61 -5.65 -16.45
N ASP A 93 14.84 -5.41 -16.90
CA ASP A 93 15.34 -4.04 -17.15
C ASP A 93 14.57 -3.35 -18.28
N ARG A 94 14.19 -4.10 -19.32
CA ARG A 94 13.35 -3.60 -20.41
C ARG A 94 11.94 -3.25 -19.93
N ILE A 95 11.29 -4.12 -19.15
CA ILE A 95 9.97 -3.87 -18.55
C ILE A 95 9.99 -2.59 -17.75
N ARG A 96 10.97 -2.41 -16.87
CA ARG A 96 11.11 -1.21 -16.03
C ARG A 96 11.24 0.07 -16.86
N LYS A 97 12.09 0.05 -17.90
CA LYS A 97 12.27 1.21 -18.79
C LYS A 97 10.99 1.54 -19.56
N LEU A 98 10.31 0.53 -20.09
CA LEU A 98 9.04 0.68 -20.79
C LEU A 98 7.96 1.23 -19.86
N ALA A 99 7.86 0.68 -18.64
CA ALA A 99 6.89 1.14 -17.63
C ALA A 99 7.15 2.62 -17.28
N ARG A 100 8.39 3.01 -16.99
CA ARG A 100 8.72 4.39 -16.66
C ARG A 100 8.37 5.37 -17.80
N SER A 101 8.78 5.04 -19.04
CA SER A 101 8.47 5.89 -20.21
C SER A 101 6.96 6.00 -20.43
N TYR A 102 6.24 4.86 -20.36
CA TYR A 102 4.79 4.84 -20.54
C TYR A 102 4.06 5.65 -19.45
N ILE A 103 4.42 5.44 -18.18
CA ILE A 103 3.81 6.18 -17.06
C ILE A 103 4.01 7.67 -17.24
N ARG A 104 5.23 8.11 -17.62
CA ARG A 104 5.53 9.53 -17.85
C ARG A 104 4.79 10.10 -19.06
N GLU A 105 4.84 9.42 -20.19
CA GLU A 105 4.48 10.00 -21.49
C GLU A 105 3.02 9.75 -21.87
N LYS A 106 2.38 8.73 -21.29
CA LYS A 106 1.02 8.31 -21.63
C LYS A 106 0.10 8.33 -20.43
N LEU A 107 0.41 7.55 -19.39
CA LEU A 107 -0.49 7.37 -18.27
C LEU A 107 -0.68 8.67 -17.46
N THR A 108 0.39 9.42 -17.16
CA THR A 108 0.26 10.67 -16.37
C THR A 108 -0.63 11.70 -17.06
N PRO A 109 -0.47 12.00 -18.38
CA PRO A 109 -1.42 12.86 -19.10
C PRO A 109 -2.85 12.31 -19.19
N GLU A 110 -3.01 11.00 -19.33
CA GLU A 110 -4.33 10.34 -19.35
C GLU A 110 -5.05 10.55 -18.01
N LEU A 111 -4.37 10.29 -16.89
CA LEU A 111 -4.94 10.49 -15.54
C LEU A 111 -5.25 11.96 -15.26
N ASP A 112 -4.42 12.90 -15.71
CA ASP A 112 -4.71 14.36 -15.61
C ASP A 112 -6.03 14.70 -16.31
N GLY A 113 -6.21 14.23 -17.56
CA GLY A 113 -7.45 14.43 -18.32
C GLY A 113 -8.67 13.84 -17.60
N MET A 114 -8.57 12.61 -17.13
CA MET A 114 -9.67 11.92 -16.43
C MET A 114 -10.05 12.62 -15.12
N LEU A 115 -9.08 13.09 -14.33
CA LEU A 115 -9.37 13.86 -13.11
C LEU A 115 -10.10 15.18 -13.44
N ARG A 116 -9.71 15.86 -14.52
CA ARG A 116 -10.42 17.08 -14.98
C ARG A 116 -11.82 16.78 -15.46
N GLU A 117 -12.03 15.70 -16.22
CA GLU A 117 -13.36 15.24 -16.63
C GLU A 117 -14.27 14.90 -15.44
N MET A 118 -13.69 14.38 -14.36
CA MET A 118 -14.38 14.19 -13.08
C MET A 118 -14.60 15.49 -12.28
N GLY A 119 -14.22 16.65 -12.81
CA GLY A 119 -14.46 17.98 -12.21
C GLY A 119 -13.37 18.47 -11.25
N ALA A 120 -12.22 17.84 -11.20
CA ALA A 120 -11.07 18.38 -10.47
C ALA A 120 -10.45 19.58 -11.23
N THR A 121 -10.23 20.72 -10.56
CA THR A 121 -9.67 21.94 -11.17
C THR A 121 -8.37 22.39 -10.52
N ASP A 122 -8.28 22.29 -9.20
CA ASP A 122 -7.19 22.86 -8.40
C ASP A 122 -6.16 21.79 -8.02
N PHE A 123 -5.58 21.14 -9.03
CA PHE A 123 -4.54 20.13 -8.85
C PHE A 123 -3.50 20.18 -9.97
N GLU A 124 -2.41 19.48 -9.76
CA GLU A 124 -1.34 19.31 -10.75
C GLU A 124 -0.90 17.82 -10.76
N MET A 125 -0.59 17.28 -11.93
CA MET A 125 0.02 15.96 -12.06
C MET A 125 1.52 16.09 -12.25
N ARG A 126 2.31 15.46 -11.37
CA ARG A 126 3.78 15.50 -11.42
C ARG A 126 4.37 14.11 -11.48
N PHE A 127 5.03 13.80 -12.56
CA PHE A 127 5.90 12.62 -12.64
C PHE A 127 7.18 12.89 -11.84
N VAL A 128 7.57 11.95 -10.98
CA VAL A 128 8.80 12.08 -10.18
C VAL A 128 9.95 11.36 -10.91
N GLU A 129 10.94 12.13 -11.34
CA GLU A 129 12.15 11.54 -11.89
C GLU A 129 12.92 10.79 -10.79
N ALA A 130 13.38 9.60 -11.11
CA ALA A 130 14.14 8.79 -10.16
C ALA A 130 15.63 9.12 -10.28
N ASP A 131 16.28 9.29 -9.14
CA ASP A 131 17.74 9.52 -9.05
C ASP A 131 18.54 8.29 -9.54
N ASP A 132 17.95 7.11 -9.45
CA ASP A 132 18.51 5.84 -9.92
C ASP A 132 17.63 5.21 -10.99
N SER A 133 18.26 4.78 -12.09
CA SER A 133 17.59 4.08 -13.20
C SER A 133 16.93 2.77 -12.75
N ASP A 134 17.41 2.17 -11.66
CA ASP A 134 16.95 0.89 -11.13
C ASP A 134 15.83 1.01 -10.12
N LYS A 135 15.42 2.23 -9.77
CA LYS A 135 14.36 2.50 -8.81
C LYS A 135 13.00 2.03 -9.32
N ASP A 136 12.33 1.25 -8.50
CA ASP A 136 10.94 0.84 -8.60
C ASP A 136 10.34 0.94 -7.18
N PRO A 137 9.15 1.47 -6.99
CA PRO A 137 8.15 1.89 -7.96
C PRO A 137 8.44 3.24 -8.66
N THR A 138 7.76 3.45 -9.80
CA THR A 138 7.65 4.77 -10.44
C THR A 138 6.59 5.57 -9.70
N VAL A 139 6.88 6.84 -9.42
CA VAL A 139 6.02 7.70 -8.60
C VAL A 139 5.40 8.80 -9.45
N VAL A 140 4.09 9.00 -9.27
CA VAL A 140 3.35 10.17 -9.75
C VAL A 140 2.72 10.85 -8.54
N LEU A 141 2.88 12.16 -8.43
CA LEU A 141 2.27 12.98 -7.38
C LEU A 141 1.10 13.78 -7.96
N VAL A 142 0.05 13.90 -7.16
CA VAL A 142 -1.15 14.70 -7.45
C VAL A 142 -1.31 15.72 -6.32
N PRO A 143 -0.47 16.79 -6.26
CA PRO A 143 -0.71 17.89 -5.34
C PRO A 143 -2.01 18.61 -5.71
N TYR A 144 -2.79 18.95 -4.70
CA TYR A 144 -4.08 19.62 -4.83
C TYR A 144 -4.20 20.78 -3.84
N ARG A 145 -5.07 21.76 -4.18
CA ARG A 145 -5.40 22.85 -3.27
C ARG A 145 -6.26 22.30 -2.13
N SER A 146 -5.71 22.29 -0.91
CA SER A 146 -6.44 21.94 0.30
C SER A 146 -7.24 23.13 0.83
N LEU A 147 -8.39 22.83 1.43
CA LEU A 147 -9.18 23.80 2.21
C LEU A 147 -8.56 24.08 3.58
N TYR A 148 -7.66 23.22 4.05
CA TYR A 148 -7.14 23.21 5.40
C TYR A 148 -5.68 23.60 5.45
N ALA A 149 -5.24 24.08 6.62
CA ALA A 149 -3.83 24.38 6.86
C ALA A 149 -2.94 23.17 6.59
N ALA A 150 -1.74 23.44 6.11
CA ALA A 150 -0.76 22.40 5.82
C ALA A 150 -0.49 21.54 7.05
N ASN A 151 -0.59 20.23 6.87
CA ASN A 151 -0.28 19.24 7.89
C ASN A 151 0.97 18.46 7.47
N PRO A 152 2.08 18.55 8.22
CA PRO A 152 3.33 17.86 7.86
C PRO A 152 3.19 16.33 7.79
N TYR A 153 2.21 15.76 8.50
CA TYR A 153 1.95 14.32 8.52
C TYR A 153 0.99 13.88 7.41
N VAL A 154 0.14 14.79 6.91
CA VAL A 154 -0.85 14.53 5.85
C VAL A 154 -0.68 15.59 4.77
N PRO A 155 0.33 15.50 3.92
CA PRO A 155 0.56 16.49 2.85
C PRO A 155 -0.63 16.48 1.87
N SER A 156 -0.99 17.67 1.37
CA SER A 156 -2.10 17.87 0.42
C SER A 156 -1.72 17.40 -1.00
N GLN A 157 -1.38 16.14 -1.10
CA GLN A 157 -1.06 15.45 -2.37
C GLN A 157 -1.38 13.96 -2.26
N VAL A 158 -1.85 13.35 -3.33
CA VAL A 158 -1.92 11.91 -3.47
C VAL A 158 -0.62 11.43 -4.09
N LYS A 159 -0.03 10.37 -3.54
CA LYS A 159 1.13 9.70 -4.10
C LYS A 159 0.69 8.39 -4.73
N ILE A 160 0.92 8.25 -6.03
CA ILE A 160 0.65 7.03 -6.78
C ILE A 160 1.99 6.34 -7.01
N GLU A 161 2.13 5.13 -6.50
CA GLU A 161 3.32 4.29 -6.67
C GLU A 161 3.00 3.11 -7.59
N ILE A 162 3.56 3.10 -8.78
CA ILE A 162 3.30 2.07 -9.79
C ILE A 162 4.53 1.19 -9.93
N SER A 163 4.41 -0.07 -9.48
CA SER A 163 5.49 -1.06 -9.58
C SER A 163 5.22 -2.04 -10.71
N SER A 164 6.17 -2.18 -11.61
CA SER A 164 6.17 -3.18 -12.68
C SER A 164 6.84 -4.51 -12.27
N ARG A 165 7.33 -4.58 -11.03
CA ARG A 165 8.00 -5.75 -10.45
C ARG A 165 7.12 -6.55 -9.51
N SER A 166 5.95 -6.05 -9.16
CA SER A 166 5.04 -6.74 -8.24
C SER A 166 4.30 -7.87 -8.95
N LEU A 167 4.09 -8.96 -8.21
CA LEU A 167 3.11 -9.97 -8.62
C LEU A 167 1.70 -9.41 -8.45
N LYS A 168 0.73 -9.86 -9.19
CA LYS A 168 -0.66 -9.43 -9.11
C LYS A 168 -1.60 -10.45 -8.47
N GLU A 169 -1.24 -11.69 -8.44
CA GLU A 169 -2.10 -12.80 -7.98
C GLU A 169 -1.75 -13.24 -6.55
N PRO A 170 -2.72 -13.66 -5.73
CA PRO A 170 -4.16 -13.63 -5.99
C PRO A 170 -4.75 -12.21 -5.89
N ARG A 171 -5.86 -11.96 -6.61
CA ARG A 171 -6.54 -10.66 -6.65
C ARG A 171 -8.04 -10.81 -6.79
N GLU A 172 -8.79 -9.82 -6.30
CA GLU A 172 -10.25 -9.76 -6.35
C GLU A 172 -10.73 -8.37 -6.72
N ARG A 173 -11.97 -8.28 -7.24
CA ARG A 173 -12.65 -7.01 -7.46
C ARG A 173 -13.35 -6.60 -6.19
N ILE A 174 -13.06 -5.37 -5.75
CA ILE A 174 -13.66 -4.77 -4.56
C ILE A 174 -14.16 -3.37 -4.88
N ARG A 175 -15.15 -2.91 -4.11
CA ARG A 175 -15.66 -1.54 -4.22
C ARG A 175 -15.09 -0.71 -3.11
N ILE A 176 -14.71 0.51 -3.44
CA ILE A 176 -14.23 1.50 -2.48
C ILE A 176 -15.02 2.79 -2.63
N ARG A 177 -15.24 3.45 -1.48
CA ARG A 177 -15.95 4.73 -1.37
C ARG A 177 -15.12 5.72 -0.56
N PRO A 178 -15.19 7.03 -0.82
CA PRO A 178 -14.63 8.01 0.08
C PRO A 178 -15.42 8.06 1.39
N TYR A 179 -14.79 8.47 2.48
CA TYR A 179 -15.43 8.61 3.78
C TYR A 179 -16.67 9.53 3.73
N LEU A 180 -16.64 10.58 2.92
CA LEU A 180 -17.80 11.43 2.71
C LEU A 180 -19.01 10.66 2.15
N ALA A 181 -18.79 9.72 1.23
CA ALA A 181 -19.87 8.89 0.70
C ALA A 181 -20.40 7.85 1.69
N GLU A 182 -19.57 7.44 2.64
CA GLU A 182 -19.98 6.55 3.74
C GLU A 182 -20.83 7.29 4.79
N VAL A 183 -20.45 8.54 5.11
CA VAL A 183 -21.07 9.36 6.15
C VAL A 183 -22.31 10.10 5.64
N LEU A 184 -22.29 10.56 4.39
CA LEU A 184 -23.36 11.32 3.74
C LEU A 184 -23.82 10.58 2.46
N PRO A 185 -24.44 9.39 2.59
CA PRO A 185 -24.79 8.57 1.43
C PRO A 185 -25.84 9.21 0.52
N ASP A 186 -26.75 10.03 1.06
CA ASP A 186 -27.76 10.72 0.27
C ASP A 186 -27.16 11.77 -0.67
N ASP A 187 -26.02 12.37 -0.32
CA ASP A 187 -25.34 13.40 -1.11
C ASP A 187 -24.26 12.81 -2.03
N PHE A 188 -23.47 11.86 -1.52
CA PHE A 188 -22.24 11.37 -2.18
C PHE A 188 -22.22 9.86 -2.42
N GLY A 189 -23.27 9.12 -2.05
CA GLY A 189 -23.30 7.65 -2.09
C GLY A 189 -23.04 7.05 -3.47
N ASP A 190 -23.36 7.78 -4.55
CA ASP A 190 -23.06 7.36 -5.92
C ASP A 190 -21.57 7.46 -6.29
N PHE A 191 -20.75 8.10 -5.44
CA PHE A 191 -19.33 8.23 -5.69
C PHE A 191 -18.58 7.01 -5.14
N GLU A 192 -18.54 5.95 -5.94
CA GLU A 192 -17.79 4.72 -5.66
C GLU A 192 -16.95 4.31 -6.87
N THR A 193 -15.95 3.48 -6.66
CA THR A 193 -15.18 2.88 -7.75
C THR A 193 -14.94 1.40 -7.49
N GLU A 194 -14.95 0.60 -8.55
CA GLU A 194 -14.55 -0.79 -8.51
C GLU A 194 -13.05 -0.88 -8.86
N VAL A 195 -12.28 -1.54 -8.02
CA VAL A 195 -10.86 -1.76 -8.23
C VAL A 195 -10.53 -3.24 -8.15
N THR A 196 -9.57 -3.69 -8.93
CA THR A 196 -8.97 -5.01 -8.72
C THR A 196 -7.88 -4.88 -7.67
N ALA A 197 -8.02 -5.55 -6.53
CA ALA A 197 -7.07 -5.48 -5.41
C ALA A 197 -6.37 -6.82 -5.15
N VAL A 198 -5.14 -6.74 -4.72
CA VAL A 198 -4.38 -7.89 -4.22
C VAL A 198 -5.03 -8.40 -2.93
N VAL A 199 -5.24 -9.71 -2.83
CA VAL A 199 -5.85 -10.33 -1.65
C VAL A 199 -4.96 -10.14 -0.41
N PRO A 200 -5.56 -9.86 0.76
CA PRO A 200 -4.81 -9.58 1.99
C PRO A 200 -3.84 -10.68 2.42
N SER A 201 -4.16 -11.95 2.14
CA SER A 201 -3.29 -13.11 2.43
C SER A 201 -1.88 -12.92 1.89
N ARG A 202 -1.76 -12.44 0.66
CA ARG A 202 -0.49 -12.15 0.04
C ARG A 202 0.21 -10.92 0.66
N THR A 203 -0.54 -9.83 0.87
CA THR A 203 0.00 -8.62 1.49
C THR A 203 0.56 -8.92 2.89
N PHE A 204 -0.10 -9.82 3.63
CA PHE A 204 0.36 -10.29 4.93
C PHE A 204 1.74 -10.94 4.86
N LEU A 205 1.94 -11.93 3.96
CA LEU A 205 3.24 -12.58 3.77
C LEU A 205 4.31 -11.59 3.27
N GLU A 206 3.97 -10.73 2.31
CA GLU A 206 4.90 -9.73 1.79
C GLU A 206 5.42 -8.79 2.89
N LYS A 207 4.58 -8.42 3.87
CA LYS A 207 4.98 -7.59 5.01
C LYS A 207 5.91 -8.33 5.98
N ILE A 208 5.65 -9.60 6.24
CA ILE A 208 6.53 -10.47 7.05
C ILE A 208 7.91 -10.57 6.40
N PHE A 209 7.96 -10.86 5.09
CA PHE A 209 9.21 -10.96 4.34
C PHE A 209 9.97 -9.64 4.30
N LEU A 210 9.26 -8.52 4.10
CA LEU A 210 9.85 -7.19 4.12
C LEU A 210 10.52 -6.88 5.45
N LEU A 211 9.90 -7.22 6.57
CA LEU A 211 10.48 -6.98 7.90
C LEU A 211 11.72 -7.86 8.15
N HIS A 212 11.68 -9.13 7.72
CA HIS A 212 12.85 -10.00 7.78
C HIS A 212 14.00 -9.42 6.96
N GLU A 213 13.74 -9.05 5.69
CA GLU A 213 14.74 -8.42 4.83
C GLU A 213 15.30 -7.13 5.44
N GLU A 214 14.45 -6.34 6.09
CA GLU A 214 14.86 -5.11 6.75
C GLU A 214 15.81 -5.38 7.92
N LEU A 215 15.50 -6.38 8.75
CA LEU A 215 16.33 -6.78 9.88
C LEU A 215 17.65 -7.45 9.48
N CYS A 216 17.73 -8.01 8.27
CA CYS A 216 18.97 -8.57 7.72
C CYS A 216 19.96 -7.51 7.22
N LYS A 217 19.55 -6.24 7.10
CA LYS A 217 20.45 -5.17 6.66
C LYS A 217 21.41 -4.76 7.77
N GLU A 218 22.59 -4.31 7.38
CA GLU A 218 23.58 -3.71 8.31
C GLU A 218 23.01 -2.49 9.06
N HIS A 219 22.19 -1.68 8.36
CA HIS A 219 21.51 -0.51 8.90
C HIS A 219 20.01 -0.59 8.61
N PRO A 220 19.24 -1.28 9.48
CA PRO A 220 17.79 -1.35 9.33
C PRO A 220 17.14 0.04 9.48
N ARG A 221 16.13 0.32 8.67
CA ARG A 221 15.33 1.56 8.78
C ARG A 221 14.63 1.61 10.15
N SER A 222 14.51 2.83 10.68
CA SER A 222 13.80 3.07 11.94
C SER A 222 12.53 3.92 11.78
N ARG A 223 12.29 4.50 10.59
CA ARG A 223 11.14 5.39 10.36
C ARG A 223 10.09 4.75 9.46
N ARG A 224 8.81 4.86 9.87
CA ARG A 224 7.63 4.37 9.14
C ARG A 224 7.67 2.85 8.86
N ILE A 225 8.47 2.09 9.61
CA ILE A 225 8.60 0.63 9.43
C ILE A 225 7.60 -0.13 10.29
N THR A 226 7.27 0.40 11.46
CA THR A 226 6.40 -0.26 12.43
C THR A 226 4.94 -0.36 11.99
N ARG A 227 4.55 0.41 10.97
CA ARG A 227 3.25 0.22 10.29
C ARG A 227 3.08 -1.20 9.75
N HIS A 228 4.16 -1.88 9.38
CA HIS A 228 4.10 -3.26 8.93
C HIS A 228 3.88 -4.24 10.08
N LEU A 229 4.44 -3.98 11.27
CA LEU A 229 4.16 -4.76 12.47
C LEU A 229 2.67 -4.66 12.86
N TYR A 230 2.12 -3.44 12.86
CA TYR A 230 0.70 -3.18 13.12
C TYR A 230 -0.20 -3.92 12.12
N ASP A 231 0.09 -3.79 10.82
CA ASP A 231 -0.70 -4.45 9.79
C ASP A 231 -0.68 -5.97 9.92
N ILE A 232 0.49 -6.56 10.22
CA ILE A 232 0.64 -8.00 10.41
C ILE A 232 -0.17 -8.46 11.61
N GLU A 233 -0.14 -7.73 12.72
CA GLU A 233 -0.89 -8.08 13.93
C GLU A 233 -2.40 -8.08 13.67
N HIS A 234 -2.92 -7.07 12.97
CA HIS A 234 -4.33 -6.99 12.61
C HIS A 234 -4.77 -8.11 11.65
N LEU A 235 -3.87 -8.57 10.79
CA LEU A 235 -4.16 -9.63 9.82
C LEU A 235 -4.01 -11.05 10.37
N MET A 236 -3.14 -11.27 11.36
CA MET A 236 -2.69 -12.63 11.76
C MET A 236 -3.81 -13.57 12.25
N ASP A 237 -4.90 -13.02 12.76
CA ASP A 237 -6.03 -13.80 13.28
C ASP A 237 -7.30 -13.69 12.40
N THR A 238 -7.20 -13.02 11.25
CA THR A 238 -8.24 -13.03 10.21
C THR A 238 -8.21 -14.33 9.40
N ASP A 239 -9.27 -14.59 8.63
CA ASP A 239 -9.26 -15.70 7.68
C ASP A 239 -8.12 -15.57 6.68
N PHE A 240 -7.85 -14.36 6.18
CA PHE A 240 -6.73 -14.09 5.28
C PHE A 240 -5.36 -14.46 5.86
N GLY A 241 -5.13 -14.15 7.14
CA GLY A 241 -3.88 -14.53 7.82
C GLY A 241 -3.76 -16.03 8.00
N ARG A 242 -4.87 -16.71 8.36
CA ARG A 242 -4.92 -18.17 8.49
C ARG A 242 -4.70 -18.89 7.16
N GLU A 243 -5.36 -18.43 6.09
CA GLU A 243 -5.19 -18.93 4.73
C GLU A 243 -3.77 -18.75 4.23
N ALA A 244 -3.19 -17.56 4.45
CA ALA A 244 -1.81 -17.26 4.05
C ALA A 244 -0.79 -18.22 4.68
N LEU A 245 -0.99 -18.60 5.96
CA LEU A 245 -0.11 -19.55 6.65
C LEU A 245 -0.33 -21.00 6.22
N ALA A 246 -1.51 -21.32 5.70
CA ALA A 246 -1.83 -22.66 5.17
C ALA A 246 -1.39 -22.84 3.71
N ASP A 247 -1.26 -21.75 2.95
CA ASP A 247 -0.87 -21.80 1.53
C ASP A 247 0.67 -21.74 1.37
N THR A 248 1.28 -22.92 1.50
CA THR A 248 2.74 -23.06 1.35
C THR A 248 3.22 -22.75 -0.07
N GLN A 249 2.37 -22.95 -1.10
CA GLN A 249 2.71 -22.62 -2.47
C GLN A 249 2.79 -21.09 -2.67
N LEU A 250 1.82 -20.35 -2.14
CA LEU A 250 1.85 -18.87 -2.17
C LEU A 250 3.12 -18.34 -1.47
N TRP A 251 3.50 -18.93 -0.33
CA TRP A 251 4.74 -18.59 0.37
C TRP A 251 5.96 -18.74 -0.53
N VAL A 252 6.13 -19.91 -1.12
CA VAL A 252 7.26 -20.24 -2.02
C VAL A 252 7.28 -19.30 -3.23
N ASP A 253 6.14 -19.08 -3.86
CA ASP A 253 6.03 -18.23 -5.05
C ASP A 253 6.44 -16.78 -4.77
N ILE A 254 6.01 -16.23 -3.62
CA ILE A 254 6.40 -14.88 -3.21
C ILE A 254 7.91 -14.83 -2.93
N VAL A 255 8.47 -15.82 -2.22
CA VAL A 255 9.91 -15.83 -1.91
C VAL A 255 10.74 -15.93 -3.19
N LYS A 256 10.43 -16.86 -4.10
CA LYS A 256 11.08 -16.98 -5.40
C LYS A 256 11.02 -15.69 -6.21
N HIS A 257 9.84 -15.07 -6.23
CA HIS A 257 9.66 -13.79 -6.91
C HIS A 257 10.53 -12.69 -6.29
N ARG A 258 10.56 -12.57 -4.95
CA ARG A 258 11.38 -11.56 -4.26
C ARG A 258 12.87 -11.76 -4.52
N ALA A 259 13.35 -13.00 -4.53
CA ALA A 259 14.74 -13.33 -4.86
C ALA A 259 15.13 -12.86 -6.26
N VAL A 260 14.21 -12.91 -7.21
CA VAL A 260 14.46 -12.53 -8.61
C VAL A 260 14.29 -11.03 -8.85
N PHE A 261 13.21 -10.43 -8.32
CA PHE A 261 12.79 -9.06 -8.65
C PHE A 261 13.27 -8.02 -7.64
N ASN A 262 13.26 -8.32 -6.34
CA ASN A 262 13.78 -7.41 -5.32
C ASN A 262 15.31 -7.52 -5.27
N ASN A 263 15.83 -8.74 -5.20
CA ASN A 263 17.25 -9.08 -5.26
C ASN A 263 18.13 -8.08 -4.46
N ILE A 264 17.76 -7.83 -3.21
CA ILE A 264 18.46 -6.87 -2.34
C ILE A 264 19.83 -7.40 -2.03
N ARG A 265 20.87 -6.60 -2.27
CA ARG A 265 22.25 -6.97 -2.01
C ARG A 265 22.46 -7.35 -0.54
N GLY A 266 23.06 -8.51 -0.31
CA GLY A 266 23.38 -9.00 1.03
C GLY A 266 22.25 -9.77 1.72
N ILE A 267 21.09 -9.95 1.08
CA ILE A 267 20.00 -10.77 1.60
C ILE A 267 20.06 -12.17 0.97
N ASP A 268 20.14 -13.19 1.81
CA ASP A 268 19.94 -14.59 1.40
C ASP A 268 18.45 -14.94 1.50
N TYR A 269 17.78 -15.02 0.36
CA TYR A 269 16.34 -15.29 0.30
C TYR A 269 15.95 -16.69 0.79
N ARG A 270 16.91 -17.63 0.95
CA ARG A 270 16.65 -18.93 1.57
C ARG A 270 16.30 -18.79 3.06
N THR A 271 16.74 -17.70 3.71
CA THR A 271 16.40 -17.40 5.11
C THR A 271 14.94 -17.00 5.32
N LEU A 272 14.19 -16.76 4.23
CA LEU A 272 12.72 -16.58 4.27
C LEU A 272 11.96 -17.91 4.45
N HIS A 273 12.66 -19.04 4.67
CA HIS A 273 12.03 -20.30 5.05
C HIS A 273 11.33 -20.17 6.42
N PRO A 274 10.15 -20.77 6.64
CA PRO A 274 9.43 -20.70 7.91
C PRO A 274 10.28 -21.04 9.13
N GLY A 275 11.18 -22.00 9.01
CA GLY A 275 12.10 -22.43 10.05
C GLY A 275 13.16 -21.39 10.46
N THR A 276 13.47 -20.42 9.61
CA THR A 276 14.59 -19.46 9.81
C THR A 276 14.16 -18.01 9.82
N ILE A 277 12.97 -17.68 9.26
CA ILE A 277 12.49 -16.30 9.17
C ILE A 277 12.41 -15.62 10.55
N ASP A 278 12.89 -14.40 10.66
CA ASP A 278 12.83 -13.57 11.86
C ASP A 278 12.44 -12.14 11.50
N PHE A 279 11.32 -11.67 12.02
CA PHE A 279 10.78 -10.32 11.80
C PHE A 279 10.55 -9.57 13.12
N ILE A 280 11.04 -10.12 14.23
CA ILE A 280 10.93 -9.52 15.57
C ILE A 280 12.16 -8.65 15.85
N PRO A 281 12.01 -7.35 16.09
CA PRO A 281 13.15 -6.48 16.38
C PRO A 281 13.78 -6.79 17.72
N LYS A 282 15.13 -6.74 17.80
CA LYS A 282 15.92 -7.02 19.01
C LYS A 282 16.93 -5.90 19.28
N GLY A 283 17.42 -5.83 20.51
CA GLY A 283 18.47 -4.88 20.88
C GLY A 283 18.10 -3.42 20.56
N GLU A 284 19.07 -2.66 20.05
CA GLU A 284 18.91 -1.23 19.77
C GLU A 284 17.80 -0.93 18.73
N ILE A 285 17.64 -1.79 17.72
CA ILE A 285 16.59 -1.59 16.73
C ILE A 285 15.18 -1.70 17.33
N ARG A 286 14.98 -2.53 18.35
CA ARG A 286 13.72 -2.63 19.08
C ARG A 286 13.36 -1.29 19.73
N THR A 287 14.31 -0.60 20.34
CA THR A 287 14.10 0.72 20.96
C THR A 287 13.69 1.75 19.90
N ARG A 288 14.43 1.82 18.79
CA ARG A 288 14.12 2.74 17.70
C ARG A 288 12.75 2.47 17.06
N TRP A 289 12.34 1.20 16.95
CA TRP A 289 11.04 0.84 16.44
C TRP A 289 9.93 1.13 17.46
N ALA A 290 10.20 1.05 18.77
CA ALA A 290 9.23 1.48 19.78
C ALA A 290 8.93 2.98 19.68
N GLU A 291 9.93 3.81 19.42
CA GLU A 291 9.78 5.26 19.20
C GLU A 291 8.96 5.54 17.92
N ASP A 292 9.27 4.86 16.80
CA ASP A 292 8.50 4.97 15.54
C ASP A 292 7.04 4.55 15.74
N TYR A 293 6.81 3.47 16.50
CA TYR A 293 5.45 2.99 16.79
C TYR A 293 4.66 3.95 17.66
N ALA A 294 5.29 4.55 18.67
CA ALA A 294 4.66 5.55 19.51
C ALA A 294 4.20 6.76 18.69
N SER A 295 5.07 7.26 17.80
CA SER A 295 4.72 8.33 16.87
C SER A 295 3.59 7.95 15.92
N MET A 296 3.57 6.69 15.45
CA MET A 296 2.51 6.19 14.57
C MET A 296 1.16 6.10 15.29
N ARG A 297 1.14 5.60 16.53
CA ARG A 297 -0.08 5.53 17.36
C ARG A 297 -0.71 6.91 17.56
N GLU A 298 0.10 7.90 17.82
CA GLU A 298 -0.36 9.27 18.09
C GLU A 298 -0.93 9.96 16.84
N ASN A 299 -0.35 9.69 15.65
CA ASN A 299 -0.63 10.50 14.46
C ASN A 299 -1.43 9.77 13.36
N PHE A 300 -1.45 8.43 13.35
CA PHE A 300 -1.96 7.66 12.22
C PHE A 300 -2.95 6.55 12.57
N ILE A 301 -3.06 6.13 13.82
CA ILE A 301 -4.00 5.10 14.26
C ILE A 301 -5.24 5.78 14.84
N TYR A 302 -6.42 5.31 14.45
CA TYR A 302 -7.71 5.89 14.87
C TYR A 302 -8.48 5.01 15.83
N GLY A 303 -8.28 3.71 15.76
CA GLY A 303 -8.88 2.72 16.64
C GLY A 303 -8.02 2.42 17.86
N ASP A 304 -8.38 1.38 18.57
CA ASP A 304 -7.60 0.86 19.66
C ASP A 304 -6.28 0.27 19.14
N ALA A 305 -5.18 0.61 19.81
CA ALA A 305 -3.87 0.09 19.46
C ALA A 305 -3.17 -0.47 20.69
N LEU A 306 -2.61 -1.64 20.55
CA LEU A 306 -1.79 -2.28 21.58
C LEU A 306 -0.59 -1.39 21.93
N SER A 307 -0.05 -1.54 23.14
CA SER A 307 1.29 -1.04 23.43
C SER A 307 2.33 -1.75 22.55
N PHE A 308 3.50 -1.17 22.39
CA PHE A 308 4.55 -1.80 21.57
C PHE A 308 4.94 -3.19 22.10
N ASP A 309 5.01 -3.35 23.42
CA ASP A 309 5.37 -4.64 24.03
C ASP A 309 4.27 -5.71 23.83
N GLU A 310 2.99 -5.33 23.94
CA GLU A 310 1.88 -6.23 23.63
C GLU A 310 1.87 -6.61 22.15
N LEU A 311 2.10 -5.64 21.24
CA LEU A 311 2.23 -5.89 19.81
C LEU A 311 3.34 -6.92 19.52
N ILE A 312 4.52 -6.73 20.09
CA ILE A 312 5.64 -7.65 19.90
C ILE A 312 5.33 -9.03 20.47
N ALA A 313 4.72 -9.12 21.66
CA ALA A 313 4.32 -10.41 22.23
C ALA A 313 3.36 -11.19 21.33
N ARG A 314 2.40 -10.52 20.69
CA ARG A 314 1.50 -11.14 19.73
C ARG A 314 2.23 -11.61 18.45
N LEU A 315 3.15 -10.81 17.97
CA LEU A 315 3.97 -11.17 16.79
C LEU A 315 4.93 -12.33 17.09
N GLU A 316 5.44 -12.46 18.32
CA GLU A 316 6.19 -13.64 18.76
C GLU A 316 5.34 -14.92 18.72
N VAL A 317 4.06 -14.83 19.11
CA VAL A 317 3.10 -15.94 18.95
C VAL A 317 2.92 -16.30 17.46
N LEU A 318 2.79 -15.29 16.60
CA LEU A 318 2.73 -15.52 15.15
C LEU A 318 3.99 -16.21 14.63
N GLN A 319 5.17 -15.74 15.04
CA GLN A 319 6.44 -16.35 14.65
C GLN A 319 6.52 -17.84 15.05
N GLN A 320 6.01 -18.18 16.23
CA GLN A 320 5.94 -19.58 16.67
C GLN A 320 4.94 -20.42 15.82
N ARG A 321 3.83 -19.83 15.35
CA ARG A 321 2.92 -20.48 14.41
C ARG A 321 3.62 -20.73 13.07
N ILE A 322 4.35 -19.74 12.56
CA ILE A 322 5.12 -19.85 11.31
C ILE A 322 6.18 -20.95 11.41
N ARG A 323 6.89 -21.05 12.54
CA ARG A 323 7.92 -22.09 12.77
C ARG A 323 7.41 -23.55 12.65
N LYS A 324 6.11 -23.76 12.72
CA LYS A 324 5.47 -25.08 12.58
C LYS A 324 5.10 -25.42 11.13
N ILE A 325 5.26 -24.48 10.20
CA ILE A 325 4.95 -24.69 8.79
C ILE A 325 6.11 -25.48 8.18
N GLU A 326 5.79 -26.60 7.56
CA GLU A 326 6.75 -27.43 6.84
C GLU A 326 6.69 -27.08 5.35
N ILE A 327 7.82 -26.68 4.78
CA ILE A 327 7.99 -26.44 3.34
C ILE A 327 9.20 -27.23 2.88
N ASP A 328 8.95 -28.17 1.97
CA ASP A 328 9.98 -28.93 1.29
C ASP A 328 10.06 -28.46 -0.17
N ASP A 329 10.82 -27.40 -0.40
CA ASP A 329 11.06 -26.86 -1.75
C ASP A 329 12.57 -26.69 -1.97
N PRO A 330 13.11 -27.15 -3.11
CA PRO A 330 14.54 -27.07 -3.43
C PRO A 330 15.13 -25.68 -3.41
N PHE A 331 14.32 -24.63 -3.46
CA PHE A 331 14.79 -23.26 -3.35
C PHE A 331 15.46 -22.97 -2.00
N PHE A 332 15.04 -23.64 -0.93
CA PHE A 332 15.53 -23.41 0.43
C PHE A 332 16.73 -24.29 0.82
N THR A 333 17.06 -25.27 0.02
CA THR A 333 18.23 -26.15 0.20
C THR A 333 19.43 -25.63 -0.59
#